data_eb2c0508d9fb13387c4199eeba29c6df
#
_entry.id   eb2c0508d9fb13387c4199eeba29c6df
#
_cell.length_a   1.000
_cell.length_b   1.000
_cell.length_c   1.000
_cell.angle_alpha   90.00
_cell.angle_beta   90.00
_cell.angle_gamma   90.00
#
_symmetry.space_group_name_H-M   'P 1'
#
loop_
_entity.id
_entity.type
_entity.pdbx_description
1 polymer ?
#
loop_
_entity_poly.entity_id
_entity_poly.type
_entity_poly.pdbx_seq_one_letter_code
_entity_poly.pdbx_strand_id
1 'polypeptide(L)'
;EMRQYLMKAKKYGNNIASVDKDAAEIAGKVSDIVCSKKNYLGNAFRADWASPSTHLLYGYWVGATPDGRLAREELGYGIDPLYGEAHQGLGFRIMSNMKLPFDKMNGGCASHLGINPNYFKSETMEGKGMEFKDKIMAPLFFNPKKTDGISPFYLYVNVTTPEMLRKVLANPKKYAPSGVYIMRIHGTFVNFLDLSPAIQEDIITRLDLESTSL
;
A
#
# COMPACT_ATOMS: atom_id res chain seq x y z
N GLU A 1 13.58 -6.89 24.64
CA GLU A 1 12.82 -8.17 24.71
C GLU A 1 11.38 -7.99 24.23
N MET A 2 10.57 -7.08 24.82
CA MET A 2 9.16 -6.87 24.44
C MET A 2 9.00 -6.55 22.96
N ARG A 3 9.80 -5.62 22.40
CA ARG A 3 9.73 -5.28 20.98
C ARG A 3 10.00 -6.50 20.08
N GLN A 4 11.00 -7.31 20.41
CA GLN A 4 11.30 -8.52 19.65
C GLN A 4 10.16 -9.53 19.67
N TYR A 5 9.44 -9.62 20.78
CA TYR A 5 8.24 -10.44 20.91
C TYR A 5 7.12 -9.88 20.01
N LEU A 6 6.87 -8.58 20.05
CA LEU A 6 5.85 -7.91 19.24
C LEU A 6 6.14 -8.02 17.74
N MET A 7 7.40 -7.90 17.33
CA MET A 7 7.80 -8.09 15.94
C MET A 7 7.55 -9.51 15.43
N LYS A 8 7.57 -10.52 16.28
CA LYS A 8 7.28 -11.93 15.93
C LYS A 8 5.78 -12.25 15.87
N ALA A 9 4.93 -11.36 16.34
CA ALA A 9 3.48 -11.55 16.28
C ALA A 9 3.02 -11.63 14.82
N LYS A 10 1.95 -12.38 14.58
CA LYS A 10 1.33 -12.46 13.26
C LYS A 10 0.90 -11.07 12.79
N LYS A 11 1.17 -10.77 11.52
CA LYS A 11 0.91 -9.45 10.94
C LYS A 11 -0.09 -9.51 9.79
N TYR A 12 -0.85 -8.43 9.63
CA TYR A 12 -1.72 -8.21 8.49
C TYR A 12 -0.91 -8.14 7.18
N GLY A 13 -1.50 -8.59 6.09
CA GLY A 13 -0.84 -8.62 4.78
C GLY A 13 -0.18 -9.95 4.43
N ASN A 14 -0.25 -10.95 5.34
CA ASN A 14 0.34 -12.27 5.15
C ASN A 14 -0.73 -13.38 4.96
N ASN A 15 -1.96 -13.02 4.63
CA ASN A 15 -3.09 -13.95 4.43
C ASN A 15 -3.35 -14.85 5.65
N ILE A 16 -3.19 -14.34 6.85
CA ILE A 16 -3.43 -15.06 8.10
C ILE A 16 -4.87 -14.81 8.54
N ALA A 17 -5.71 -15.82 8.45
CA ALA A 17 -7.16 -15.69 8.62
C ALA A 17 -7.60 -14.98 9.92
N SER A 18 -6.94 -15.23 11.05
CA SER A 18 -7.27 -14.59 12.33
C SER A 18 -6.96 -13.08 12.31
N VAL A 19 -5.77 -12.71 11.80
CA VAL A 19 -5.33 -11.31 11.75
C VAL A 19 -6.14 -10.52 10.73
N ASP A 20 -6.39 -11.11 9.56
CA ASP A 20 -7.19 -10.48 8.51
C ASP A 20 -8.65 -10.28 8.96
N LYS A 21 -9.19 -11.22 9.76
CA LYS A 21 -10.50 -11.09 10.38
C LYS A 21 -10.54 -9.91 11.35
N ASP A 22 -9.55 -9.80 12.23
CA ASP A 22 -9.45 -8.71 13.20
C ASP A 22 -9.32 -7.35 12.48
N ALA A 23 -8.49 -7.28 11.44
CA ALA A 23 -8.35 -6.07 10.62
C ALA A 23 -9.67 -5.69 9.95
N ALA A 24 -10.38 -6.66 9.35
CA ALA A 24 -11.68 -6.43 8.74
C ALA A 24 -12.75 -5.99 9.75
N GLU A 25 -12.75 -6.56 10.94
CA GLU A 25 -13.68 -6.19 12.01
C GLU A 25 -13.44 -4.76 12.50
N ILE A 26 -12.19 -4.38 12.72
CA ILE A 26 -11.81 -3.01 13.12
C ILE A 26 -12.21 -2.03 12.02
N ALA A 27 -11.83 -2.31 10.78
CA ALA A 27 -12.17 -1.46 9.64
C ALA A 27 -13.69 -1.29 9.49
N GLY A 28 -14.45 -2.36 9.65
CA GLY A 28 -15.91 -2.33 9.63
C GLY A 28 -16.51 -1.47 10.73
N LYS A 29 -16.08 -1.65 11.98
CA LYS A 29 -16.56 -0.87 13.13
C LYS A 29 -16.24 0.61 12.99
N VAL A 30 -15.03 0.97 12.58
CA VAL A 30 -14.63 2.37 12.37
C VAL A 30 -15.48 2.98 11.26
N SER A 31 -15.67 2.27 10.14
CA SER A 31 -16.51 2.72 9.04
C SER A 31 -17.96 2.95 9.47
N ASP A 32 -18.55 2.03 10.23
CA ASP A 32 -19.90 2.16 10.76
C ASP A 32 -20.04 3.40 11.66
N ILE A 33 -19.05 3.65 12.53
CA ILE A 33 -19.04 4.84 13.41
C ILE A 33 -18.96 6.12 12.57
N VAL A 34 -18.06 6.20 11.58
CA VAL A 34 -17.92 7.36 10.72
C VAL A 34 -19.21 7.62 9.94
N CYS A 35 -19.76 6.57 9.30
CA CYS A 35 -20.97 6.69 8.48
C CYS A 35 -22.23 7.00 9.31
N SER A 36 -22.23 6.72 10.61
CA SER A 36 -23.34 7.09 11.51
C SER A 36 -23.38 8.58 11.83
N LYS A 37 -22.32 9.32 11.57
CA LYS A 37 -22.24 10.76 11.85
C LYS A 37 -22.72 11.57 10.66
N LYS A 38 -23.24 12.76 10.96
CA LYS A 38 -23.72 13.72 9.96
C LYS A 38 -22.97 15.03 10.10
N ASN A 39 -22.75 15.67 8.96
CA ASN A 39 -22.23 17.04 8.95
C ASN A 39 -23.36 18.04 9.28
N TYR A 40 -23.03 19.33 9.34
CA TYR A 40 -23.99 20.38 9.68
C TYR A 40 -25.13 20.55 8.64
N LEU A 41 -24.94 20.05 7.41
CA LEU A 41 -25.97 20.02 6.36
C LEU A 41 -26.87 18.77 6.43
N GLY A 42 -26.64 17.88 7.41
CA GLY A 42 -27.41 16.65 7.60
C GLY A 42 -26.93 15.46 6.73
N ASN A 43 -25.88 15.60 5.93
CA ASN A 43 -25.34 14.53 5.12
C ASN A 43 -24.45 13.62 5.96
N ALA A 44 -24.54 12.30 5.76
CA ALA A 44 -23.66 11.32 6.38
C ALA A 44 -22.21 11.46 5.89
N PHE A 45 -21.26 11.22 6.79
CA PHE A 45 -19.85 11.05 6.40
C PHE A 45 -19.66 9.73 5.68
N ARG A 46 -18.61 9.67 4.88
CA ARG A 46 -18.14 8.44 4.24
C ARG A 46 -16.80 8.04 4.84
N ALA A 47 -16.61 6.75 5.11
CA ALA A 47 -15.36 6.25 5.65
C ALA A 47 -14.32 6.17 4.53
N ASP A 48 -13.28 6.99 4.63
CA ASP A 48 -12.14 7.04 3.72
C ASP A 48 -10.91 6.38 4.39
N TRP A 49 -10.34 5.41 3.70
CA TRP A 49 -9.19 4.62 4.12
C TRP A 49 -7.99 4.90 3.20
N ALA A 50 -7.75 6.15 2.96
CA ALA A 50 -6.60 6.64 2.23
C ALA A 50 -5.76 7.53 3.15
N SER A 51 -4.45 7.31 3.20
CA SER A 51 -3.50 8.25 3.77
C SER A 51 -2.70 8.87 2.63
N PRO A 52 -2.83 10.17 2.38
CA PRO A 52 -1.91 10.86 1.48
C PRO A 52 -0.50 10.86 2.09
N SER A 53 0.49 11.33 1.34
CA SER A 53 1.95 11.34 1.67
C SER A 53 2.36 11.75 3.09
N THR A 54 1.40 11.98 3.95
CA THR A 54 1.58 12.44 5.32
C THR A 54 1.88 11.33 6.33
N HIS A 55 1.88 10.05 5.91
CA HIS A 55 2.20 8.93 6.79
C HIS A 55 3.60 9.05 7.44
N LEU A 56 4.58 9.59 6.70
CA LEU A 56 5.91 9.94 7.23
C LEU A 56 5.82 11.03 8.30
N LEU A 57 5.13 12.13 7.98
CA LEU A 57 4.96 13.25 8.89
C LEU A 57 4.21 12.85 10.16
N TYR A 58 3.09 12.14 10.00
CA TYR A 58 2.32 11.66 11.15
C TYR A 58 3.09 10.63 11.97
N GLY A 59 3.84 9.74 11.31
CA GLY A 59 4.72 8.80 11.99
C GLY A 59 5.72 9.48 12.89
N TYR A 60 6.28 10.61 12.46
CA TYR A 60 7.20 11.41 13.27
C TYR A 60 6.60 11.89 14.60
N TRP A 61 5.29 12.19 14.62
CA TRP A 61 4.58 12.65 15.82
C TRP A 61 4.00 11.54 16.67
N VAL A 62 3.96 10.30 16.17
CA VAL A 62 3.38 9.15 16.86
C VAL A 62 4.46 8.37 17.61
N GLY A 63 4.16 8.03 18.86
CA GLY A 63 5.01 7.16 19.70
C GLY A 63 5.12 5.75 19.15
N ALA A 64 5.87 4.89 19.83
CA ALA A 64 5.95 3.47 19.51
C ALA A 64 4.58 2.78 19.57
N THR A 65 4.34 1.81 18.72
CA THR A 65 3.07 1.09 18.63
C THR A 65 3.22 -0.39 19.01
N PRO A 66 2.13 -1.06 19.44
CA PRO A 66 2.19 -2.44 19.95
C PRO A 66 2.59 -3.50 18.92
N ASP A 67 2.66 -3.15 17.63
CA ASP A 67 3.13 -4.01 16.55
C ASP A 67 4.66 -4.12 16.48
N GLY A 68 5.37 -3.33 17.26
CA GLY A 68 6.84 -3.27 17.30
C GLY A 68 7.45 -2.08 16.56
N ARG A 69 6.62 -1.22 15.91
CA ARG A 69 7.05 0.04 15.29
C ARG A 69 7.66 0.97 16.35
N LEU A 70 8.81 1.56 16.06
CA LEU A 70 9.42 2.53 16.95
C LEU A 70 8.76 3.90 16.84
N ALA A 71 8.94 4.73 17.86
CA ALA A 71 8.56 6.13 17.79
C ALA A 71 9.27 6.82 16.62
N ARG A 72 8.53 7.66 15.91
CA ARG A 72 9.01 8.45 14.76
C ARG A 72 9.27 7.66 13.46
N GLU A 73 9.05 6.36 13.44
CA GLU A 73 9.00 5.61 12.19
C GLU A 73 7.69 5.90 11.44
N GLU A 74 7.68 5.65 10.14
CA GLU A 74 6.49 5.84 9.29
C GLU A 74 5.31 4.97 9.72
N LEU A 75 4.12 5.46 9.46
CA LEU A 75 2.88 4.70 9.63
C LEU A 75 2.53 3.92 8.36
N GLY A 76 1.56 3.00 8.47
CA GLY A 76 0.99 2.31 7.32
C GLY A 76 0.35 3.27 6.32
N TYR A 77 0.30 2.87 5.06
CA TYR A 77 -0.23 3.65 3.96
C TYR A 77 -1.58 3.11 3.50
N GLY A 78 -2.63 3.92 3.62
CA GLY A 78 -3.98 3.51 3.22
C GLY A 78 -4.41 2.19 3.87
N ILE A 79 -4.79 1.22 3.06
CA ILE A 79 -5.14 -0.14 3.51
C ILE A 79 -3.97 -1.12 3.49
N ASP A 80 -2.79 -0.64 3.17
CA ASP A 80 -1.61 -1.49 3.07
C ASP A 80 -1.09 -1.90 4.45
N PRO A 81 -0.52 -3.09 4.58
CA PRO A 81 0.17 -3.49 5.80
C PRO A 81 1.30 -2.51 6.12
N LEU A 82 1.61 -2.39 7.40
CA LEU A 82 2.77 -1.64 7.82
C LEU A 82 4.00 -2.16 7.08
N TYR A 83 4.83 -1.23 6.71
CA TYR A 83 6.11 -1.42 6.10
C TYR A 83 6.92 -2.55 6.77
N GLY A 84 7.44 -3.48 5.95
CA GLY A 84 8.23 -4.61 6.44
C GLY A 84 7.44 -5.76 7.05
N GLU A 85 6.12 -5.67 7.18
CA GLU A 85 5.34 -6.67 7.90
C GLU A 85 4.68 -7.72 6.98
N ALA A 86 4.59 -7.48 5.68
CA ALA A 86 4.01 -8.41 4.70
C ALA A 86 5.11 -9.27 4.04
N HIS A 87 5.62 -10.26 4.77
CA HIS A 87 6.77 -11.06 4.35
C HIS A 87 6.45 -12.18 3.34
N GLN A 88 5.16 -12.51 3.15
CA GLN A 88 4.74 -13.64 2.31
C GLN A 88 4.68 -13.31 0.82
N GLY A 89 4.85 -12.03 0.46
CA GLY A 89 4.83 -11.58 -0.92
C GLY A 89 3.50 -10.94 -1.36
N LEU A 90 3.52 -10.39 -2.57
CA LEU A 90 2.45 -9.56 -3.12
C LEU A 90 1.09 -10.27 -3.19
N GLY A 91 1.07 -11.55 -3.60
CA GLY A 91 -0.17 -12.32 -3.70
C GLY A 91 -0.88 -12.46 -2.36
N PHE A 92 -0.14 -12.77 -1.29
CA PHE A 92 -0.69 -12.89 0.06
C PHE A 92 -1.19 -11.55 0.59
N ARG A 93 -0.50 -10.45 0.28
CA ARG A 93 -0.94 -9.09 0.61
C ARG A 93 -2.27 -8.75 -0.06
N ILE A 94 -2.41 -9.04 -1.36
CA ILE A 94 -3.67 -8.86 -2.09
C ILE A 94 -4.78 -9.70 -1.45
N MET A 95 -4.50 -10.95 -1.11
CA MET A 95 -5.48 -11.83 -0.45
C MET A 95 -5.93 -11.32 0.92
N SER A 96 -5.04 -10.70 1.70
CA SER A 96 -5.41 -10.03 2.96
C SER A 96 -6.30 -8.81 2.70
N ASN A 97 -5.90 -7.95 1.77
CA ASN A 97 -6.66 -6.75 1.40
C ASN A 97 -8.08 -7.11 0.93
N MET A 98 -8.24 -8.20 0.17
CA MET A 98 -9.55 -8.66 -0.32
C MET A 98 -10.54 -9.08 0.78
N LYS A 99 -10.08 -9.26 2.01
CA LYS A 99 -10.95 -9.62 3.15
C LYS A 99 -11.52 -8.40 3.88
N LEU A 100 -11.05 -7.19 3.55
CA LEU A 100 -11.57 -5.96 4.13
C LEU A 100 -13.03 -5.72 3.70
N PRO A 101 -13.83 -5.04 4.56
CA PRO A 101 -15.25 -4.78 4.30
C PRO A 101 -15.41 -3.56 3.38
N PHE A 102 -15.08 -3.72 2.11
CA PHE A 102 -15.10 -2.63 1.14
C PHE A 102 -16.49 -2.01 0.93
N ASP A 103 -17.54 -2.78 1.15
CA ASP A 103 -18.93 -2.32 1.17
C ASP A 103 -19.17 -1.21 2.20
N LYS A 104 -18.43 -1.21 3.32
CA LYS A 104 -18.49 -0.20 4.37
C LYS A 104 -17.47 0.93 4.19
N MET A 105 -16.43 0.71 3.41
CA MET A 105 -15.33 1.64 3.16
C MET A 105 -15.64 2.55 1.97
N ASN A 106 -16.77 3.25 2.03
CA ASN A 106 -17.43 3.92 0.92
C ASN A 106 -16.93 5.34 0.61
N GLY A 107 -15.97 5.85 1.37
CA GLY A 107 -15.29 7.13 1.12
C GLY A 107 -14.12 6.97 0.15
N GLY A 108 -13.45 5.84 0.21
CA GLY A 108 -12.30 5.51 -0.61
C GLY A 108 -11.32 4.58 0.11
N CYS A 109 -10.57 3.83 -0.68
CA CYS A 109 -9.50 2.98 -0.18
C CYS A 109 -8.29 3.15 -1.08
N ALA A 110 -7.12 3.36 -0.52
CA ALA A 110 -5.89 3.47 -1.30
C ALA A 110 -4.93 2.32 -0.97
N SER A 111 -4.38 1.71 -2.00
CA SER A 111 -3.28 0.77 -1.90
C SER A 111 -2.14 1.18 -2.84
N HIS A 112 -0.93 0.95 -2.40
CA HIS A 112 0.28 1.31 -3.10
C HIS A 112 1.10 0.06 -3.40
N LEU A 113 1.25 -0.28 -4.67
CA LEU A 113 1.99 -1.45 -5.11
C LEU A 113 3.28 -1.05 -5.83
N GLY A 114 4.41 -1.45 -5.26
CA GLY A 114 5.65 -1.57 -5.98
C GLY A 114 5.73 -2.97 -6.59
N ILE A 115 5.92 -3.08 -7.89
CA ILE A 115 5.98 -4.37 -8.58
C ILE A 115 7.35 -4.51 -9.23
N ASN A 116 8.05 -5.59 -8.87
CA ASN A 116 9.26 -5.96 -9.58
C ASN A 116 8.90 -6.34 -11.02
N PRO A 117 9.56 -5.79 -12.05
CA PRO A 117 9.29 -6.13 -13.46
C PRO A 117 9.36 -7.64 -13.73
N ASN A 118 10.17 -8.39 -13.00
CA ASN A 118 10.32 -9.84 -13.14
C ASN A 118 9.15 -10.65 -12.58
N TYR A 119 8.19 -9.99 -11.91
CA TYR A 119 6.94 -10.62 -11.48
C TYR A 119 6.13 -11.16 -12.65
N PHE A 120 6.15 -10.44 -13.77
CA PHE A 120 5.46 -10.85 -14.99
C PHE A 120 6.32 -11.81 -15.78
N LYS A 121 5.79 -12.99 -16.07
CA LYS A 121 6.52 -14.09 -16.74
C LYS A 121 6.39 -14.06 -18.25
N SER A 122 5.37 -13.40 -18.79
CA SER A 122 5.19 -13.26 -20.22
C SER A 122 6.34 -12.47 -20.86
N GLU A 123 6.76 -12.87 -22.03
CA GLU A 123 7.78 -12.16 -22.80
C GLU A 123 7.24 -10.93 -23.51
N THR A 124 5.94 -10.93 -23.86
CA THR A 124 5.29 -9.82 -24.58
C THR A 124 4.68 -8.79 -23.62
N MET A 125 4.62 -7.54 -24.05
CA MET A 125 3.96 -6.49 -23.28
C MET A 125 2.47 -6.75 -23.11
N GLU A 126 1.81 -7.28 -24.13
CA GLU A 126 0.40 -7.68 -24.05
C GLU A 126 0.18 -8.78 -23.00
N GLY A 127 1.02 -9.83 -23.02
CA GLY A 127 0.96 -10.90 -22.03
C GLY A 127 1.24 -10.39 -20.61
N LYS A 128 2.20 -9.50 -20.42
CA LYS A 128 2.43 -8.85 -19.11
C LYS A 128 1.22 -8.03 -18.66
N GLY A 129 0.57 -7.32 -19.59
CA GLY A 129 -0.67 -6.60 -19.32
C GLY A 129 -1.82 -7.52 -18.91
N MET A 130 -1.95 -8.67 -19.54
CA MET A 130 -2.94 -9.69 -19.14
C MET A 130 -2.64 -10.26 -17.76
N GLU A 131 -1.37 -10.59 -17.48
CA GLU A 131 -0.99 -11.03 -16.13
C GLU A 131 -1.29 -9.97 -15.06
N PHE A 132 -0.99 -8.70 -15.33
CA PHE A 132 -1.32 -7.60 -14.43
C PHE A 132 -2.84 -7.50 -14.18
N LYS A 133 -3.62 -7.57 -15.26
CA LYS A 133 -5.08 -7.57 -15.17
C LYS A 133 -5.59 -8.72 -14.32
N ASP A 134 -5.16 -9.95 -14.59
CA ASP A 134 -5.74 -11.14 -13.98
C ASP A 134 -5.25 -11.38 -12.53
N LYS A 135 -3.98 -11.10 -12.26
CA LYS A 135 -3.37 -11.36 -10.94
C LYS A 135 -3.54 -10.22 -9.95
N ILE A 136 -3.70 -9.00 -10.42
CA ILE A 136 -3.71 -7.80 -9.56
C ILE A 136 -5.02 -7.04 -9.68
N MET A 137 -5.37 -6.58 -10.88
CA MET A 137 -6.55 -5.72 -11.05
C MET A 137 -7.85 -6.47 -10.79
N ALA A 138 -8.04 -7.64 -11.40
CA ALA A 138 -9.28 -8.38 -11.28
C ALA A 138 -9.62 -8.74 -9.83
N PRO A 139 -8.70 -9.30 -9.02
CA PRO A 139 -8.97 -9.56 -7.60
C PRO A 139 -9.33 -8.31 -6.80
N LEU A 140 -8.65 -7.20 -7.03
CA LEU A 140 -8.84 -5.98 -6.24
C LEU A 140 -10.09 -5.19 -6.64
N PHE A 141 -10.39 -5.09 -7.94
CA PHE A 141 -11.49 -4.24 -8.43
C PHE A 141 -12.79 -5.02 -8.68
N PHE A 142 -12.70 -6.28 -9.04
CA PHE A 142 -13.84 -7.10 -9.47
C PHE A 142 -14.12 -8.28 -8.53
N ASN A 143 -13.80 -8.12 -7.25
CA ASN A 143 -14.11 -9.16 -6.26
C ASN A 143 -15.62 -9.37 -6.18
N PRO A 144 -16.14 -10.60 -6.42
CA PRO A 144 -17.57 -10.89 -6.39
C PRO A 144 -18.22 -10.67 -5.02
N LYS A 145 -17.44 -10.57 -3.95
CA LYS A 145 -17.96 -10.19 -2.62
C LYS A 145 -18.25 -8.68 -2.48
N LYS A 146 -17.87 -7.88 -3.46
CA LYS A 146 -18.18 -6.43 -3.55
C LYS A 146 -19.42 -6.21 -4.41
N THR A 147 -20.54 -6.82 -4.05
CA THR A 147 -21.65 -7.07 -4.96
C THR A 147 -22.49 -5.86 -5.37
N ASP A 148 -22.46 -4.75 -4.65
CA ASP A 148 -23.48 -3.71 -4.81
C ASP A 148 -22.96 -2.35 -5.24
N GLY A 149 -21.78 -2.28 -5.80
CA GLY A 149 -21.27 -1.02 -6.30
C GLY A 149 -19.77 -1.01 -6.53
N ILE A 150 -19.33 -0.04 -7.29
CA ILE A 150 -17.93 0.29 -7.47
C ILE A 150 -17.41 0.78 -6.12
N SER A 151 -16.67 -0.07 -5.42
CA SER A 151 -15.88 0.41 -4.28
C SER A 151 -14.88 1.45 -4.81
N PRO A 152 -14.83 2.66 -4.25
CA PRO A 152 -13.87 3.67 -4.66
C PRO A 152 -12.46 3.23 -4.20
N PHE A 153 -11.82 2.42 -5.02
CA PHE A 153 -10.51 1.87 -4.77
C PHE A 153 -9.47 2.57 -5.63
N TYR A 154 -8.44 3.09 -5.00
CA TYR A 154 -7.31 3.72 -5.66
C TYR A 154 -6.10 2.80 -5.58
N LEU A 155 -5.62 2.35 -6.75
CA LEU A 155 -4.41 1.56 -6.86
C LEU A 155 -3.30 2.41 -7.49
N TYR A 156 -2.26 2.64 -6.74
CA TYR A 156 -1.04 3.29 -7.23
C TYR A 156 0.01 2.22 -7.51
N VAL A 157 0.50 2.17 -8.75
CA VAL A 157 1.46 1.15 -9.18
C VAL A 157 2.71 1.79 -9.72
N ASN A 158 3.85 1.35 -9.22
CA ASN A 158 5.18 1.61 -9.80
C ASN A 158 5.82 0.27 -10.16
N VAL A 159 6.26 0.15 -11.40
CA VAL A 159 6.97 -1.04 -11.88
C VAL A 159 8.46 -0.68 -11.97
N THR A 160 9.19 -0.97 -10.92
CA THR A 160 10.63 -0.66 -10.81
C THR A 160 11.26 -1.55 -9.74
N THR A 161 12.57 -1.45 -9.58
CA THR A 161 13.30 -2.17 -8.53
C THR A 161 14.10 -1.21 -7.64
N PRO A 162 14.36 -1.58 -6.37
CA PRO A 162 15.22 -0.82 -5.47
C PRO A 162 16.60 -0.55 -6.08
N GLU A 163 17.17 -1.57 -6.73
CA GLU A 163 18.51 -1.47 -7.36
C GLU A 163 18.50 -0.43 -8.49
N MET A 164 17.41 -0.36 -9.25
CA MET A 164 17.28 0.65 -10.30
C MET A 164 17.23 2.05 -9.70
N LEU A 165 16.43 2.26 -8.66
CA LEU A 165 16.34 3.56 -7.98
C LEU A 165 17.68 3.97 -7.37
N ARG A 166 18.39 3.05 -6.71
CA ARG A 166 19.75 3.31 -6.19
C ARG A 166 20.72 3.68 -7.31
N LYS A 167 20.65 3.02 -8.47
CA LYS A 167 21.46 3.37 -9.65
C LYS A 167 21.11 4.76 -10.18
N VAL A 168 19.84 5.13 -10.21
CA VAL A 168 19.38 6.48 -10.60
C VAL A 168 19.97 7.54 -9.68
N LEU A 169 19.93 7.33 -8.36
CA LEU A 169 20.53 8.26 -7.40
C LEU A 169 22.07 8.32 -7.52
N ALA A 170 22.72 7.19 -7.70
CA ALA A 170 24.19 7.14 -7.78
C ALA A 170 24.74 7.74 -9.09
N ASN A 171 24.02 7.59 -10.18
CA ASN A 171 24.46 8.13 -11.48
C ASN A 171 23.25 8.57 -12.34
N PRO A 172 22.64 9.72 -12.00
CA PRO A 172 21.46 10.21 -12.72
C PRO A 172 21.73 10.48 -14.20
N LYS A 173 22.93 10.94 -14.56
CA LYS A 173 23.29 11.19 -15.97
C LYS A 173 23.23 9.93 -16.84
N LYS A 174 23.50 8.75 -16.26
CA LYS A 174 23.46 7.48 -16.97
C LYS A 174 22.04 6.87 -16.99
N TYR A 175 21.33 6.89 -15.86
CA TYR A 175 20.09 6.14 -15.67
C TYR A 175 18.82 7.01 -15.78
N ALA A 176 18.97 8.32 -15.79
CA ALA A 176 17.94 9.31 -16.05
C ALA A 176 18.54 10.46 -16.90
N PRO A 177 19.01 10.20 -18.13
CA PRO A 177 19.81 11.16 -18.92
C PRO A 177 19.05 12.45 -19.26
N SER A 178 17.73 12.41 -19.25
CA SER A 178 16.87 13.60 -19.39
C SER A 178 16.78 14.45 -18.11
N GLY A 179 17.39 14.03 -17.01
CA GLY A 179 17.20 14.63 -15.69
C GLY A 179 15.87 14.27 -15.02
N VAL A 180 15.13 13.33 -15.61
CA VAL A 180 13.78 12.98 -15.14
C VAL A 180 13.66 11.47 -14.99
N TYR A 181 13.19 11.04 -13.82
CA TYR A 181 12.76 9.66 -13.53
C TYR A 181 11.39 9.73 -12.87
N ILE A 182 10.36 9.54 -13.68
CA ILE A 182 8.97 9.72 -13.23
C ILE A 182 8.51 8.52 -12.42
N MET A 183 7.93 8.82 -11.26
CA MET A 183 7.22 7.85 -10.43
C MET A 183 5.81 8.37 -10.11
N ARG A 184 4.90 7.43 -9.84
CA ARG A 184 3.58 7.77 -9.36
C ARG A 184 3.56 7.68 -7.84
N ILE A 185 3.35 8.81 -7.19
CA ILE A 185 3.24 8.91 -5.75
C ILE A 185 1.92 9.59 -5.42
N HIS A 186 1.08 8.93 -4.63
CA HIS A 186 -0.21 9.45 -4.16
C HIS A 186 -1.12 10.01 -5.28
N GLY A 187 -1.11 9.33 -6.44
CA GLY A 187 -1.90 9.78 -7.59
C GLY A 187 -1.28 10.90 -8.41
N THR A 188 -0.14 11.44 -7.98
CA THR A 188 0.61 12.48 -8.69
C THR A 188 1.84 11.87 -9.36
N PHE A 189 2.18 12.36 -10.54
CA PHE A 189 3.45 12.04 -11.17
C PHE A 189 4.52 13.01 -10.66
N VAL A 190 5.59 12.47 -10.13
CA VAL A 190 6.71 13.24 -9.59
C VAL A 190 8.01 12.78 -10.18
N ASN A 191 8.96 13.68 -10.30
CA ASN A 191 10.32 13.30 -10.62
C ASN A 191 11.01 12.81 -9.34
N PHE A 192 11.43 11.55 -9.34
CA PHE A 192 12.08 10.90 -8.20
C PHE A 192 13.34 11.66 -7.74
N LEU A 193 14.05 12.29 -8.68
CA LEU A 193 15.27 13.05 -8.39
C LEU A 193 15.01 14.35 -7.62
N ASP A 194 13.78 14.90 -7.68
CA ASP A 194 13.41 16.14 -7.01
C ASP A 194 12.86 15.90 -5.59
N LEU A 195 12.68 14.64 -5.20
CA LEU A 195 12.17 14.29 -3.87
C LEU A 195 13.26 14.48 -2.80
N SER A 196 12.82 14.75 -1.57
CA SER A 196 13.74 14.78 -0.43
C SER A 196 14.39 13.39 -0.22
N PRO A 197 15.63 13.34 0.29
CA PRO A 197 16.31 12.06 0.56
C PRO A 197 15.50 11.10 1.44
N ALA A 198 14.75 11.62 2.41
CA ALA A 198 13.91 10.80 3.28
C ALA A 198 12.77 10.11 2.49
N ILE A 199 12.14 10.81 1.54
CA ILE A 199 11.09 10.23 0.69
C ILE A 199 11.69 9.26 -0.32
N GLN A 200 12.86 9.57 -0.88
CA GLN A 200 13.57 8.65 -1.79
C GLN A 200 13.90 7.33 -1.10
N GLU A 201 14.43 7.38 0.12
CA GLU A 201 14.77 6.21 0.91
C GLU A 201 13.52 5.42 1.32
N ASP A 202 12.44 6.08 1.74
CA ASP A 202 11.15 5.44 2.03
C ASP A 202 10.63 4.66 0.82
N ILE A 203 10.70 5.24 -0.37
CA ILE A 203 10.25 4.56 -1.61
C ILE A 203 11.13 3.35 -1.92
N ILE A 204 12.45 3.51 -1.86
CA ILE A 204 13.40 2.43 -2.12
C ILE A 204 13.16 1.28 -1.15
N THR A 205 13.06 1.60 0.11
CA THR A 205 12.94 0.59 1.17
C THR A 205 11.60 -0.13 1.09
N ARG A 206 10.50 0.53 0.73
CA ARG A 206 9.20 -0.15 0.47
C ARG A 206 9.24 -1.12 -0.70
N LEU A 207 10.09 -0.87 -1.69
CA LEU A 207 10.30 -1.76 -2.82
C LEU A 207 11.29 -2.90 -2.52
N ASP A 208 12.21 -2.68 -1.56
CA ASP A 208 13.18 -3.69 -1.11
C ASP A 208 12.52 -4.86 -0.38
N LEU A 209 11.28 -4.69 0.03
CA LEU A 209 10.57 -5.73 0.74
C LEU A 209 10.23 -6.87 -0.20
N GLU A 210 10.41 -8.07 0.30
CA GLU A 210 10.06 -9.33 -0.35
C GLU A 210 8.59 -9.41 -0.79
N SER A 211 7.76 -8.45 -0.36
CA SER A 211 6.35 -8.32 -0.74
C SER A 211 6.13 -8.17 -2.26
N THR A 212 7.17 -7.86 -3.02
CA THR A 212 7.13 -7.77 -4.48
C THR A 212 7.83 -8.93 -5.19
N SER A 213 8.51 -9.79 -4.46
CA SER A 213 9.08 -11.04 -4.97
C SER A 213 8.08 -12.20 -4.79
N LEU A 214 8.06 -13.10 -5.75
CA LEU A 214 7.45 -14.42 -5.63
C LEU A 214 8.55 -15.42 -5.32
#